data_bd2e053265854445dd801871b156dbd1
#
_entry.id   bd2e053265854445dd801871b156dbd1
#
_cell.length_a   1.000
_cell.length_b   1.000
_cell.length_c   1.000
_cell.angle_alpha   90.00
_cell.angle_beta   90.00
_cell.angle_gamma   90.00
#
_symmetry.space_group_name_H-M   'P 1'
#
loop_
_entity.id
_entity.type
_entity.pdbx_description
1 polymer ?
#
loop_
_entity_poly.entity_id
_entity_poly.type
_entity_poly.pdbx_seq_one_letter_code
_entity_poly.pdbx_strand_id
1 'polypeptide(L)'
;MADKSKLGMEFAPYTFEVEKGKIAEFAMAIYQKEDKDQVNPLYVNREAAQKAGYKDIIAPPTFQTCFPLWAGGGLMPLIQALNINLIRLLHGEEEYDYLSAIHPGDIMTGKSKVVEMYEK
;
A
#
# COMPACT_ATOMS: atom_id res chain seq x y z
N MET A 1 -9.73 21.33 10.60
CA MET A 1 -9.60 21.49 9.13
C MET A 1 -8.15 21.31 8.72
N ALA A 2 -7.90 20.62 7.61
CA ALA A 2 -6.53 20.45 7.12
C ALA A 2 -5.95 21.77 6.62
N ASP A 3 -4.64 21.91 6.73
CA ASP A 3 -3.92 23.13 6.35
C ASP A 3 -3.75 23.22 4.83
N LYS A 4 -4.56 24.03 4.18
CA LYS A 4 -4.53 24.24 2.73
C LYS A 4 -3.25 24.91 2.20
N SER A 5 -2.45 25.55 3.07
CA SER A 5 -1.17 26.11 2.68
C SER A 5 -0.16 25.03 2.29
N LYS A 6 -0.43 23.77 2.65
CA LYS A 6 0.39 22.60 2.35
C LYS A 6 0.08 21.95 1.00
N LEU A 7 -0.82 22.50 0.21
CA LEU A 7 -1.07 22.02 -1.15
C LEU A 7 0.22 22.03 -1.96
N GLY A 8 0.54 20.91 -2.59
CA GLY A 8 1.78 20.72 -3.32
C GLY A 8 2.97 20.26 -2.47
N MET A 9 2.81 20.14 -1.16
CA MET A 9 3.85 19.63 -0.28
C MET A 9 4.29 18.23 -0.68
N GLU A 10 5.59 18.00 -0.75
CA GLU A 10 6.18 16.68 -0.97
C GLU A 10 6.73 16.13 0.35
N PHE A 11 6.51 14.83 0.56
CA PHE A 11 7.10 14.13 1.70
C PHE A 11 8.44 13.52 1.31
N ALA A 12 9.31 13.30 2.30
CA ALA A 12 10.59 12.65 2.05
C ALA A 12 10.37 11.28 1.40
N PRO A 13 11.12 10.94 0.34
CA PRO A 13 11.02 9.63 -0.27
C PRO A 13 11.49 8.55 0.70
N TYR A 14 10.96 7.36 0.55
CA TYR A 14 11.36 6.20 1.34
C TYR A 14 11.63 5.01 0.44
N THR A 15 12.46 4.07 0.92
CA THR A 15 12.82 2.86 0.21
C THR A 15 12.69 1.68 1.15
N PHE A 16 12.22 0.54 0.64
CA PHE A 16 12.17 -0.69 1.41
C PHE A 16 12.23 -1.90 0.49
N GLU A 17 12.65 -3.04 1.06
CA GLU A 17 12.64 -4.32 0.40
C GLU A 17 11.31 -5.03 0.65
N VAL A 18 10.73 -5.61 -0.40
CA VAL A 18 9.50 -6.39 -0.29
C VAL A 18 9.82 -7.77 0.26
N GLU A 19 9.30 -8.07 1.44
CA GLU A 19 9.48 -9.34 2.12
C GLU A 19 8.39 -10.34 1.73
N LYS A 20 8.79 -11.57 1.41
CA LYS A 20 7.86 -12.63 1.01
C LYS A 20 6.81 -12.91 2.08
N GLY A 21 7.22 -12.97 3.33
CA GLY A 21 6.32 -13.20 4.46
C GLY A 21 5.28 -12.10 4.60
N LYS A 22 5.64 -10.85 4.29
CA LYS A 22 4.71 -9.72 4.33
C LYS A 22 3.61 -9.82 3.28
N ILE A 23 3.95 -10.26 2.08
CA ILE A 23 2.96 -10.51 1.03
C ILE A 23 1.97 -11.58 1.49
N ALA A 24 2.48 -12.71 1.98
CA ALA A 24 1.64 -13.82 2.45
C ALA A 24 0.75 -13.41 3.62
N GLU A 25 1.30 -12.72 4.62
CA GLU A 25 0.55 -12.20 5.76
C GLU A 25 -0.58 -11.26 5.32
N PHE A 26 -0.26 -10.32 4.45
CA PHE A 26 -1.25 -9.38 3.94
C PHE A 26 -2.38 -10.10 3.20
N ALA A 27 -2.03 -11.04 2.34
CA ALA A 27 -3.02 -11.84 1.59
C ALA A 27 -3.95 -12.60 2.53
N MET A 28 -3.40 -13.19 3.59
CA MET A 28 -4.18 -13.90 4.59
C MET A 28 -5.07 -12.97 5.42
N ALA A 29 -4.57 -11.75 5.71
CA ALA A 29 -5.32 -10.77 6.48
C ALA A 29 -6.55 -10.21 5.75
N ILE A 30 -6.48 -10.08 4.42
CA ILE A 30 -7.59 -9.58 3.60
C ILE A 30 -8.47 -10.69 3.02
N TYR A 31 -8.14 -11.94 3.28
CA TYR A 31 -8.91 -13.09 2.80
C TYR A 31 -10.31 -13.11 3.39
N GLN A 32 -11.30 -13.29 2.53
CA GLN A 32 -12.71 -13.43 2.92
C GLN A 32 -13.21 -14.82 2.57
N LYS A 33 -13.57 -15.56 3.59
CA LYS A 33 -14.00 -16.95 3.45
C LYS A 33 -15.28 -17.10 2.63
N GLU A 34 -16.14 -16.10 2.64
CA GLU A 34 -17.38 -16.09 1.88
C GLU A 34 -17.15 -16.11 0.37
N ASP A 35 -16.02 -15.55 -0.07
CA ASP A 35 -15.71 -15.44 -1.49
C ASP A 35 -15.01 -16.68 -2.04
N LYS A 36 -14.21 -17.34 -1.21
CA LYS A 36 -13.36 -18.45 -1.65
C LYS A 36 -13.01 -19.36 -0.48
N ASP A 37 -12.87 -20.65 -0.75
CA ASP A 37 -12.46 -21.64 0.24
C ASP A 37 -11.01 -21.47 0.71
N GLN A 38 -10.19 -20.69 -0.01
CA GLN A 38 -8.78 -20.50 0.28
C GLN A 38 -8.26 -19.16 -0.25
N VAL A 39 -7.17 -18.71 0.33
CA VAL A 39 -6.41 -17.54 -0.17
C VAL A 39 -5.96 -17.80 -1.60
N ASN A 40 -6.02 -16.78 -2.46
CA ASN A 40 -5.54 -16.89 -3.84
C ASN A 40 -4.09 -17.41 -3.85
N PRO A 41 -3.83 -18.56 -4.47
CA PRO A 41 -2.51 -19.18 -4.43
C PRO A 41 -1.38 -18.34 -5.07
N LEU A 42 -1.71 -17.39 -5.94
CA LEU A 42 -0.71 -16.49 -6.53
C LEU A 42 0.02 -15.64 -5.48
N TYR A 43 -0.59 -15.42 -4.32
CA TYR A 43 -0.03 -14.58 -3.25
C TYR A 43 0.73 -15.38 -2.19
N VAL A 44 0.59 -16.69 -2.17
CA VAL A 44 1.14 -17.54 -1.09
C VAL A 44 1.89 -18.79 -1.59
N ASN A 45 1.73 -19.17 -2.85
CA ASN A 45 2.31 -20.40 -3.39
C ASN A 45 3.16 -20.11 -4.63
N ARG A 46 4.47 -20.31 -4.48
CA ARG A 46 5.44 -20.06 -5.55
C ARG A 46 5.16 -20.88 -6.82
N GLU A 47 4.85 -22.17 -6.67
CA GLU A 47 4.57 -23.03 -7.82
C GLU A 47 3.36 -22.56 -8.62
N ALA A 48 2.29 -22.18 -7.92
CA ALA A 48 1.09 -21.64 -8.54
C ALA A 48 1.39 -20.35 -9.30
N ALA A 49 2.17 -19.45 -8.69
CA ALA A 49 2.60 -18.21 -9.32
C ALA A 49 3.46 -18.48 -10.58
N GLN A 50 4.39 -19.43 -10.50
CA GLN A 50 5.24 -19.81 -11.63
C GLN A 50 4.42 -20.43 -12.78
N LYS A 51 3.44 -21.25 -12.49
CA LYS A 51 2.52 -21.78 -13.50
C LYS A 51 1.72 -20.67 -14.20
N ALA A 52 1.45 -19.59 -13.50
CA ALA A 52 0.75 -18.43 -14.05
C ALA A 52 1.68 -17.46 -14.82
N GLY A 53 3.00 -17.73 -14.85
CA GLY A 53 3.96 -16.93 -15.58
C GLY A 53 4.78 -15.94 -14.75
N TYR A 54 4.66 -15.98 -13.43
CA TYR A 54 5.43 -15.11 -12.52
C TYR A 54 6.66 -15.84 -11.98
N LYS A 55 7.71 -15.08 -11.62
CA LYS A 55 8.95 -15.66 -11.08
C LYS A 55 8.79 -16.20 -9.64
N ASP A 56 7.88 -15.63 -8.88
CA ASP A 56 7.55 -15.99 -7.50
C ASP A 56 6.14 -15.46 -7.19
N ILE A 57 5.70 -15.58 -5.93
CA ILE A 57 4.41 -15.00 -5.52
C ILE A 57 4.37 -13.51 -5.84
N ILE A 58 3.17 -13.00 -6.03
CA ILE A 58 2.94 -11.58 -6.33
C ILE A 58 2.16 -10.93 -5.19
N ALA A 59 2.31 -9.62 -5.04
CA ALA A 59 1.56 -8.86 -4.06
C ALA A 59 0.08 -8.74 -4.48
N PRO A 60 -0.86 -8.83 -3.51
CA PRO A 60 -2.26 -8.51 -3.78
C PRO A 60 -2.44 -7.06 -4.25
N PRO A 61 -3.56 -6.75 -4.94
CA PRO A 61 -3.78 -5.44 -5.53
C PRO A 61 -3.69 -4.24 -4.58
N THR A 62 -4.01 -4.42 -3.30
CA THR A 62 -3.99 -3.35 -2.31
C THR A 62 -2.76 -3.37 -1.40
N PHE A 63 -1.76 -4.19 -1.70
CA PHE A 63 -0.54 -4.31 -0.89
C PHE A 63 0.19 -2.97 -0.74
N GLN A 64 0.13 -2.10 -1.73
CA GLN A 64 0.78 -0.78 -1.73
C GLN A 64 0.27 0.15 -0.63
N THR A 65 -0.91 -0.08 -0.07
CA THR A 65 -1.42 0.71 1.05
C THR A 65 -0.51 0.65 2.27
N CYS A 66 0.26 -0.44 2.40
CA CYS A 66 1.16 -0.65 3.53
C CYS A 66 2.49 0.10 3.40
N PHE A 67 2.88 0.51 2.19
CA PHE A 67 4.20 1.10 1.95
C PHE A 67 4.46 2.35 2.79
N PRO A 68 3.58 3.36 2.79
CA PRO A 68 3.79 4.51 3.67
C PRO A 68 3.79 4.15 5.14
N LEU A 69 3.02 3.13 5.53
CA LEU A 69 2.90 2.70 6.91
C LEU A 69 4.18 2.02 7.41
N TRP A 70 4.84 1.23 6.57
CA TRP A 70 6.04 0.49 6.97
C TRP A 70 7.33 1.31 6.82
N ALA A 71 7.43 2.09 5.76
CA ALA A 71 8.68 2.76 5.41
C ALA A 71 8.58 4.29 5.43
N GLY A 72 7.39 4.84 5.27
CA GLY A 72 7.17 6.29 5.26
C GLY A 72 6.94 6.93 6.62
N GLY A 73 7.14 6.19 7.71
CA GLY A 73 6.92 6.70 9.07
C GLY A 73 5.47 6.63 9.54
N GLY A 74 4.59 5.95 8.82
CA GLY A 74 3.19 5.81 9.14
C GLY A 74 2.35 7.02 8.72
N LEU A 75 1.18 7.17 9.34
CA LEU A 75 0.29 8.30 9.08
C LEU A 75 0.68 9.58 9.83
N MET A 76 1.49 9.47 10.87
CA MET A 76 1.80 10.62 11.72
C MET A 76 2.45 11.79 10.99
N PRO A 77 3.43 11.60 10.11
CA PRO A 77 3.99 12.72 9.34
C PRO A 77 2.94 13.48 8.54
N LEU A 78 2.00 12.76 7.92
CA LEU A 78 0.91 13.37 7.17
C LEU A 78 -0.04 14.15 8.07
N ILE A 79 -0.46 13.53 9.18
CA ILE A 79 -1.38 14.14 10.14
C ILE A 79 -0.79 15.42 10.72
N GLN A 80 0.47 15.39 11.11
CA GLN A 80 1.18 16.55 11.67
C GLN A 80 1.38 17.65 10.62
N ALA A 81 1.86 17.29 9.43
CA ALA A 81 2.14 18.26 8.38
C ALA A 81 0.88 18.99 7.91
N LEU A 82 -0.23 18.30 7.81
CA LEU A 82 -1.50 18.86 7.33
C LEU A 82 -2.43 19.35 8.44
N ASN A 83 -1.99 19.26 9.69
CA ASN A 83 -2.79 19.64 10.86
C ASN A 83 -4.16 18.96 10.87
N ILE A 84 -4.18 17.65 10.63
CA ILE A 84 -5.41 16.86 10.54
C ILE A 84 -5.86 16.43 11.94
N ASN A 85 -7.16 16.58 12.21
CA ASN A 85 -7.76 16.01 13.42
C ASN A 85 -7.99 14.51 13.21
N LEU A 86 -7.18 13.70 13.87
CA LEU A 86 -7.21 12.24 13.74
C LEU A 86 -8.60 11.63 14.04
N ILE A 87 -9.34 12.22 14.99
CA ILE A 87 -10.67 11.72 15.36
C ILE A 87 -11.69 11.88 14.21
N ARG A 88 -11.44 12.83 13.32
CA ARG A 88 -12.29 13.12 12.17
C ARG A 88 -11.76 12.58 10.86
N LEU A 89 -10.62 11.88 10.91
CA LEU A 89 -10.00 11.33 9.70
C LEU A 89 -10.71 10.05 9.26
N LEU A 90 -11.16 10.03 8.02
CA LEU A 90 -11.72 8.84 7.39
C LEU A 90 -11.02 8.62 6.05
N HIS A 91 -10.71 7.37 5.75
CA HIS A 91 -10.21 6.97 4.45
C HIS A 91 -11.37 6.98 3.46
N GLY A 92 -11.34 7.87 2.48
CA GLY A 92 -12.41 8.01 1.49
C GLY A 92 -12.20 7.10 0.28
N GLU A 93 -11.16 7.36 -0.47
CA GLU A 93 -10.88 6.66 -1.73
C GLU A 93 -9.40 6.41 -1.90
N GLU A 94 -9.07 5.36 -2.65
CA GLU A 94 -7.71 5.06 -3.07
C GLU A 94 -7.76 4.45 -4.47
N GLU A 95 -6.90 4.92 -5.37
CA GLU A 95 -6.85 4.49 -6.76
C GLU A 95 -5.42 4.11 -7.11
N TYR A 96 -5.26 3.04 -7.89
CA TYR A 96 -3.94 2.53 -8.29
C TYR A 96 -3.87 2.33 -9.80
N ASP A 97 -2.74 2.71 -10.37
CA ASP A 97 -2.34 2.32 -11.72
C ASP A 97 -1.18 1.32 -11.62
N TYR A 98 -1.40 0.09 -12.08
CA TYR A 98 -0.42 -0.97 -11.99
C TYR A 98 0.44 -1.01 -13.26
N LEU A 99 1.74 -0.82 -13.09
CA LEU A 99 2.70 -0.86 -14.20
C LEU A 99 3.42 -2.20 -14.28
N SER A 100 3.55 -2.90 -13.14
CA SER A 100 4.23 -4.18 -13.04
C SER A 100 3.79 -4.90 -11.77
N ALA A 101 3.89 -6.22 -11.75
CA ALA A 101 3.67 -7.01 -10.54
C ALA A 101 4.79 -6.77 -9.53
N ILE A 102 4.44 -6.82 -8.25
CA ILE A 102 5.39 -6.68 -7.14
C ILE A 102 5.72 -8.08 -6.61
N HIS A 103 6.99 -8.39 -6.50
CA HIS A 103 7.49 -9.70 -6.07
C HIS A 103 8.35 -9.58 -4.81
N PRO A 104 8.54 -10.69 -4.07
CA PRO A 104 9.53 -10.73 -3.00
C PRO A 104 10.92 -10.35 -3.49
N GLY A 105 11.65 -9.57 -2.71
CA GLY A 105 12.99 -9.11 -3.05
C GLY A 105 13.03 -7.84 -3.88
N ASP A 106 11.91 -7.34 -4.38
CA ASP A 106 11.85 -6.06 -5.07
C ASP A 106 12.20 -4.92 -4.12
N ILE A 107 12.94 -3.93 -4.60
CA ILE A 107 13.24 -2.71 -3.86
C ILE A 107 12.27 -1.63 -4.34
N MET A 108 11.43 -1.18 -3.44
CA MET A 108 10.39 -0.18 -3.74
C MET A 108 10.81 1.18 -3.22
N THR A 109 10.62 2.20 -4.05
CA THR A 109 10.79 3.60 -3.64
C THR A 109 9.45 4.29 -3.70
N GLY A 110 9.04 4.89 -2.59
CA GLY A 110 7.80 5.65 -2.50
C GLY A 110 8.07 7.14 -2.43
N LYS A 111 7.23 7.90 -3.15
CA LYS A 111 7.19 9.37 -3.09
C LYS A 111 5.76 9.80 -2.95
N SER A 112 5.50 10.79 -2.10
CA SER A 112 4.15 11.28 -1.85
C SER A 112 4.09 12.80 -1.97
N LYS A 113 2.97 13.28 -2.48
CA LYS A 113 2.72 14.71 -2.69
C LYS A 113 1.25 15.02 -2.43
N VAL A 114 0.99 16.15 -1.79
CA VAL A 114 -0.38 16.65 -1.63
C VAL A 114 -0.82 17.30 -2.94
N VAL A 115 -1.72 16.67 -3.67
CA VAL A 115 -2.15 17.12 -5.01
C VAL A 115 -3.43 17.92 -5.00
N GLU A 116 -4.31 17.69 -4.04
CA GLU A 116 -5.59 18.38 -3.97
C GLU A 116 -6.12 18.45 -2.54
N MET A 117 -6.77 19.55 -2.20
CA MET A 117 -7.47 19.75 -0.94
C MET A 117 -8.73 20.56 -1.21
N TYR A 118 -9.88 20.06 -0.83
CA TYR A 118 -11.15 20.75 -1.02
C TYR A 118 -12.12 20.45 0.10
N GLU A 119 -13.11 21.31 0.26
CA GLU A 119 -14.24 21.12 1.18
C GLU A 119 -15.45 20.61 0.41
N LYS A 120 -16.18 19.68 1.02
CA LYS A 120 -17.46 19.20 0.51
C LYS A 120 -18.62 19.89 1.22
#